data_6268c78bea69526b57eb3abd57fd7e37
#
_entry.id   6268c78bea69526b57eb3abd57fd7e37
#
_cell.length_a   1.000
_cell.length_b   1.000
_cell.length_c   1.000
_cell.angle_alpha   90.00
_cell.angle_beta   90.00
_cell.angle_gamma   90.00
#
_symmetry.space_group_name_H-M   'P 1'
#
loop_
_entity.id
_entity.type
_entity.pdbx_description
1 polymer ?
#
loop_
_entity_poly.entity_id
_entity_poly.type
_entity_poly.pdbx_seq_one_letter_code
_entity_poly.pdbx_strand_id
1 'polypeptide(L)'
;EALAESDLEDGRLPDEITVEWVGLGGVRTAKLNYAGAPQDKLVVHIHGGGWCGGVPCTGLQGMIAIQQMIGYNMVSLDYGLAPEHPFPDGIMDCVAAYQALLEQGYQPENIALIGESAGGYYCLVLAQYLRDHGLPLPAGLCLVSPGADMKMPEDVQKALDADPTNPFLLQNIVFSTMYTNGHKRDEPYMSPNEGSYQGLPPMFIQTGSCDFCLEASLKCARKASAEGVDVALHSWEFMPHVFFLLHGIPEAEAGQRELAVFLKKVLE
;
A
#
# COMPACT_ATOMS: atom_id res chain seq x y z
N GLU A 1 -15.16 -12.91 3.71
CA GLU A 1 -15.63 -12.49 2.36
C GLU A 1 -17.04 -11.85 2.42
N ALA A 2 -18.06 -12.53 2.98
CA ALA A 2 -19.44 -12.00 3.01
C ALA A 2 -19.63 -10.72 3.84
N LEU A 3 -18.83 -10.50 4.90
CA LEU A 3 -18.91 -9.29 5.73
C LEU A 3 -18.33 -8.05 5.02
N ALA A 4 -17.29 -8.25 4.18
CA ALA A 4 -16.66 -7.18 3.44
C ALA A 4 -17.52 -6.71 2.25
N GLU A 5 -18.23 -7.61 1.60
CA GLU A 5 -19.22 -7.28 0.54
C GLU A 5 -20.41 -6.53 1.13
N SER A 6 -20.94 -6.97 2.29
CA SER A 6 -22.04 -6.29 2.98
C SER A 6 -21.69 -4.85 3.38
N ASP A 7 -20.44 -4.58 3.78
CA ASP A 7 -20.01 -3.22 4.15
C ASP A 7 -19.98 -2.26 2.94
N LEU A 8 -19.76 -2.78 1.73
CA LEU A 8 -19.85 -2.03 0.48
C LEU A 8 -21.30 -1.91 -0.03
N GLU A 9 -22.14 -2.91 0.26
CA GLU A 9 -23.54 -2.97 -0.18
C GLU A 9 -24.48 -2.24 0.78
N ASP A 10 -24.13 -2.08 2.07
CA ASP A 10 -24.99 -1.51 3.13
C ASP A 10 -25.14 0.04 3.09
N GLY A 11 -24.91 0.67 1.95
CA GLY A 11 -25.27 2.08 1.73
C GLY A 11 -24.41 3.09 2.50
N ARG A 12 -23.17 2.74 2.84
CA ARG A 12 -22.19 3.65 3.48
C ARG A 12 -21.34 4.42 2.49
N LEU A 13 -21.56 4.21 1.19
CA LEU A 13 -20.84 4.93 0.15
C LEU A 13 -21.51 6.29 -0.08
N PRO A 14 -20.72 7.35 -0.29
CA PRO A 14 -21.24 8.63 -0.80
C PRO A 14 -21.96 8.44 -2.15
N ASP A 15 -22.98 9.23 -2.42
CA ASP A 15 -23.80 9.13 -3.64
C ASP A 15 -23.01 9.22 -4.94
N GLU A 16 -21.83 9.88 -4.91
CA GLU A 16 -20.94 10.03 -6.04
C GLU A 16 -20.03 8.82 -6.29
N ILE A 17 -20.02 7.82 -5.42
CA ILE A 17 -19.15 6.63 -5.54
C ILE A 17 -20.00 5.39 -5.74
N THR A 18 -19.71 4.65 -6.80
CA THR A 18 -20.27 3.30 -7.03
C THR A 18 -19.15 2.27 -7.07
N VAL A 19 -19.45 1.07 -6.60
CA VAL A 19 -18.49 -0.05 -6.60
C VAL A 19 -18.97 -1.13 -7.55
N GLU A 20 -18.05 -1.65 -8.34
CA GLU A 20 -18.24 -2.87 -9.12
C GLU A 20 -17.06 -3.83 -8.91
N TRP A 21 -17.33 -5.12 -8.95
CA TRP A 21 -16.29 -6.14 -8.89
C TRP A 21 -15.86 -6.52 -10.30
N VAL A 22 -14.56 -6.42 -10.57
CA VAL A 22 -13.95 -6.74 -11.86
C VAL A 22 -12.78 -7.69 -11.70
N GLY A 23 -12.37 -8.34 -12.77
CA GLY A 23 -11.13 -9.12 -12.83
C GLY A 23 -10.03 -8.32 -13.52
N LEU A 24 -8.90 -8.12 -12.87
CA LEU A 24 -7.68 -7.54 -13.46
C LEU A 24 -6.57 -8.59 -13.47
N GLY A 25 -6.19 -9.10 -14.64
CA GLY A 25 -5.16 -10.12 -14.77
C GLY A 25 -5.46 -11.41 -13.98
N GLY A 26 -6.75 -11.73 -13.77
CA GLY A 26 -7.19 -12.86 -12.93
C GLY A 26 -7.40 -12.50 -11.46
N VAL A 27 -6.99 -11.30 -11.02
CA VAL A 27 -7.16 -10.84 -9.64
C VAL A 27 -8.54 -10.19 -9.48
N ARG A 28 -9.33 -10.67 -8.52
CA ARG A 28 -10.58 -10.04 -8.13
C ARG A 28 -10.30 -8.63 -7.60
N THR A 29 -11.04 -7.64 -8.03
CA THR A 29 -10.72 -6.24 -7.76
C THR A 29 -11.99 -5.45 -7.54
N ALA A 30 -12.04 -4.66 -6.48
CA ALA A 30 -13.10 -3.67 -6.28
C ALA A 30 -12.76 -2.39 -7.05
N LYS A 31 -13.61 -2.01 -8.01
CA LYS A 31 -13.47 -0.75 -8.76
C LYS A 31 -14.45 0.27 -8.21
N LEU A 32 -13.91 1.35 -7.67
CA LEU A 32 -14.65 2.48 -7.12
C LEU A 32 -14.71 3.57 -8.18
N ASN A 33 -15.86 3.70 -8.82
CA ASN A 33 -16.10 4.71 -9.83
C ASN A 33 -16.59 6.00 -9.16
N TYR A 34 -15.90 7.11 -9.40
CA TYR A 34 -16.29 8.44 -8.93
C TYR A 34 -17.06 9.19 -10.02
N ALA A 35 -18.21 9.77 -9.68
CA ALA A 35 -19.06 10.47 -10.64
C ALA A 35 -18.32 11.65 -11.28
N GLY A 36 -18.22 11.62 -12.62
CA GLY A 36 -17.53 12.67 -13.38
C GLY A 36 -16.01 12.55 -13.41
N ALA A 37 -15.43 11.47 -12.88
CA ALA A 37 -13.99 11.25 -12.94
C ALA A 37 -13.46 11.16 -14.39
N PRO A 38 -12.28 11.70 -14.68
CA PRO A 38 -11.59 11.42 -15.93
C PRO A 38 -11.33 9.91 -16.06
N GLN A 39 -11.58 9.37 -17.25
CA GLN A 39 -11.53 7.92 -17.47
C GLN A 39 -10.13 7.37 -17.72
N ASP A 40 -9.18 8.24 -17.96
CA ASP A 40 -7.79 7.93 -18.24
C ASP A 40 -6.90 7.94 -16.99
N LYS A 41 -7.37 8.43 -15.85
CA LYS A 41 -6.63 8.51 -14.58
C LYS A 41 -7.15 7.51 -13.57
N LEU A 42 -6.22 6.82 -12.92
CA LEU A 42 -6.54 5.75 -11.98
C LEU A 42 -5.60 5.72 -10.78
N VAL A 43 -6.16 5.49 -9.60
CA VAL A 43 -5.41 5.15 -8.40
C VAL A 43 -5.58 3.66 -8.11
N VAL A 44 -4.48 2.93 -7.99
CA VAL A 44 -4.47 1.53 -7.57
C VAL A 44 -4.15 1.47 -6.08
N HIS A 45 -5.12 1.02 -5.31
CA HIS A 45 -5.00 0.77 -3.89
C HIS A 45 -4.61 -0.70 -3.64
N ILE A 46 -3.62 -0.90 -2.80
CA ILE A 46 -3.18 -2.19 -2.30
C ILE A 46 -3.30 -2.15 -0.78
N HIS A 47 -4.22 -2.95 -0.23
CA HIS A 47 -4.58 -2.88 1.18
C HIS A 47 -3.51 -3.47 2.11
N GLY A 48 -3.52 -3.05 3.37
CA GLY A 48 -2.71 -3.63 4.45
C GLY A 48 -3.29 -4.93 4.99
N GLY A 49 -2.70 -5.42 6.09
CA GLY A 49 -3.17 -6.63 6.77
C GLY A 49 -2.07 -7.65 7.06
N GLY A 50 -0.80 -7.23 7.07
CA GLY A 50 0.32 -8.08 7.46
C GLY A 50 0.53 -9.28 6.53
N TRP A 51 0.19 -9.15 5.25
CA TRP A 51 0.26 -10.19 4.20
C TRP A 51 -0.64 -11.41 4.42
N CYS A 52 -1.34 -11.50 5.57
CA CYS A 52 -2.14 -12.65 5.99
C CYS A 52 -3.62 -12.30 6.19
N GLY A 53 -3.99 -11.06 6.06
CA GLY A 53 -5.34 -10.58 6.28
C GLY A 53 -5.65 -9.32 5.46
N GLY A 54 -6.88 -8.84 5.58
CA GLY A 54 -7.38 -7.73 4.81
C GLY A 54 -8.18 -8.17 3.59
N VAL A 55 -8.89 -7.22 3.04
CA VAL A 55 -9.71 -7.35 1.83
C VAL A 55 -9.73 -5.98 1.16
N PRO A 56 -10.17 -5.83 -0.11
CA PRO A 56 -10.25 -4.54 -0.79
C PRO A 56 -10.97 -3.43 -0.03
N CYS A 57 -11.82 -3.79 0.93
CA CYS A 57 -12.53 -2.85 1.80
C CYS A 57 -11.74 -2.44 3.05
N THR A 58 -10.62 -3.10 3.33
CA THR A 58 -9.74 -2.73 4.45
C THR A 58 -9.24 -1.31 4.21
N GLY A 59 -9.47 -0.42 5.18
CA GLY A 59 -9.10 0.99 5.02
C GLY A 59 -9.98 1.81 4.06
N LEU A 60 -11.05 1.23 3.53
CA LEU A 60 -11.89 1.86 2.49
C LEU A 60 -12.40 3.25 2.88
N GLN A 61 -12.78 3.48 4.13
CA GLN A 61 -13.27 4.81 4.53
C GLN A 61 -12.22 5.90 4.39
N GLY A 62 -10.95 5.60 4.73
CA GLY A 62 -9.83 6.51 4.46
C GLY A 62 -9.60 6.71 2.96
N MET A 63 -9.72 5.62 2.18
CA MET A 63 -9.59 5.69 0.72
C MET A 63 -10.74 6.46 0.07
N ILE A 64 -11.98 6.32 0.54
CA ILE A 64 -13.14 7.11 0.07
C ILE A 64 -12.91 8.60 0.31
N ALA A 65 -12.44 8.99 1.51
CA ALA A 65 -12.14 10.39 1.79
C ALA A 65 -11.06 10.95 0.83
N ILE A 66 -10.02 10.16 0.56
CA ILE A 66 -8.99 10.54 -0.42
C ILE A 66 -9.60 10.61 -1.83
N GLN A 67 -10.41 9.63 -2.22
CA GLN A 67 -11.07 9.60 -3.53
C GLN A 67 -11.95 10.83 -3.76
N GLN A 68 -12.74 11.24 -2.76
CA GLN A 68 -13.53 12.47 -2.82
C GLN A 68 -12.67 13.72 -3.02
N MET A 69 -11.49 13.77 -2.38
CA MET A 69 -10.57 14.90 -2.54
C MET A 69 -9.90 14.95 -3.90
N ILE A 70 -9.55 13.78 -4.49
CA ILE A 70 -8.86 13.74 -5.78
C ILE A 70 -9.81 13.74 -6.98
N GLY A 71 -11.01 13.16 -6.84
CA GLY A 71 -12.01 13.08 -7.91
C GLY A 71 -11.65 12.11 -9.03
N TYR A 72 -10.82 11.08 -8.77
CA TYR A 72 -10.42 10.05 -9.73
C TYR A 72 -11.04 8.70 -9.41
N ASN A 73 -11.10 7.81 -10.41
CA ASN A 73 -11.45 6.41 -10.18
C ASN A 73 -10.34 5.70 -9.39
N MET A 74 -10.73 4.70 -8.61
CA MET A 74 -9.82 3.88 -7.82
C MET A 74 -10.14 2.40 -8.03
N VAL A 75 -9.12 1.56 -7.98
CA VAL A 75 -9.26 0.10 -7.88
C VAL A 75 -8.57 -0.39 -6.63
N SER A 76 -9.15 -1.36 -5.93
CA SER A 76 -8.55 -2.00 -4.76
C SER A 76 -8.42 -3.50 -5.00
N LEU A 77 -7.19 -4.01 -4.93
CA LEU A 77 -6.85 -5.37 -5.32
C LEU A 77 -7.14 -6.37 -4.20
N ASP A 78 -7.74 -7.51 -4.55
CA ASP A 78 -7.96 -8.68 -3.68
C ASP A 78 -6.86 -9.71 -3.97
N TYR A 79 -5.64 -9.35 -3.60
CA TYR A 79 -4.45 -10.16 -3.85
C TYR A 79 -4.37 -11.37 -2.90
N GLY A 80 -3.69 -12.43 -3.31
CA GLY A 80 -3.53 -13.65 -2.54
C GLY A 80 -2.81 -13.43 -1.21
N LEU A 81 -3.39 -13.96 -0.14
CA LEU A 81 -2.91 -13.81 1.24
C LEU A 81 -2.23 -15.09 1.75
N ALA A 82 -1.20 -14.95 2.54
CA ALA A 82 -0.59 -16.05 3.27
C ALA A 82 -1.54 -16.53 4.40
N PRO A 83 -1.51 -17.79 4.81
CA PRO A 83 -0.57 -18.82 4.36
C PRO A 83 -0.93 -19.53 3.05
N GLU A 84 -2.14 -19.35 2.51
CA GLU A 84 -2.61 -20.03 1.31
C GLU A 84 -1.83 -19.59 0.07
N HIS A 85 -1.48 -18.30 0.00
CA HIS A 85 -0.73 -17.65 -1.07
C HIS A 85 0.48 -16.89 -0.49
N PRO A 86 1.55 -17.60 -0.07
CA PRO A 86 2.72 -16.97 0.50
C PRO A 86 3.55 -16.25 -0.58
N PHE A 87 4.66 -15.63 -0.18
CA PHE A 87 5.61 -15.03 -1.12
C PHE A 87 6.02 -16.04 -2.21
N PRO A 88 6.00 -15.68 -3.51
CA PRO A 88 5.76 -14.32 -4.05
C PRO A 88 4.34 -14.09 -4.60
N ASP A 89 3.35 -14.93 -4.29
CA ASP A 89 2.05 -14.96 -4.97
C ASP A 89 1.36 -13.60 -5.00
N GLY A 90 1.21 -12.92 -3.85
CA GLY A 90 0.58 -11.60 -3.78
C GLY A 90 1.32 -10.52 -4.59
N ILE A 91 2.66 -10.64 -4.77
CA ILE A 91 3.41 -9.74 -5.64
C ILE A 91 3.01 -10.00 -7.11
N MET A 92 2.94 -11.27 -7.50
CA MET A 92 2.60 -11.64 -8.88
C MET A 92 1.17 -11.25 -9.24
N ASP A 93 0.24 -11.31 -8.27
CA ASP A 93 -1.11 -10.77 -8.42
C ASP A 93 -1.10 -9.26 -8.69
N CYS A 94 -0.34 -8.49 -7.92
CA CYS A 94 -0.19 -7.05 -8.15
C CYS A 94 0.41 -6.76 -9.53
N VAL A 95 1.41 -7.54 -9.96
CA VAL A 95 2.01 -7.42 -11.31
C VAL A 95 0.97 -7.73 -12.39
N ALA A 96 0.23 -8.83 -12.25
CA ALA A 96 -0.79 -9.23 -13.22
C ALA A 96 -1.91 -8.18 -13.34
N ALA A 97 -2.38 -7.65 -12.21
CA ALA A 97 -3.40 -6.60 -12.18
C ALA A 97 -2.90 -5.32 -12.85
N TYR A 98 -1.67 -4.89 -12.57
CA TYR A 98 -1.08 -3.70 -13.19
C TYR A 98 -0.92 -3.86 -14.70
N GLN A 99 -0.40 -5.01 -15.17
CA GLN A 99 -0.28 -5.30 -16.60
C GLN A 99 -1.63 -5.31 -17.30
N ALA A 100 -2.68 -5.88 -16.68
CA ALA A 100 -4.03 -5.86 -17.21
C ALA A 100 -4.59 -4.44 -17.37
N LEU A 101 -4.24 -3.50 -16.49
CA LEU A 101 -4.61 -2.09 -16.66
C LEU A 101 -3.92 -1.47 -17.89
N LEU A 102 -2.64 -1.76 -18.11
CA LEU A 102 -1.93 -1.31 -19.32
C LEU A 102 -2.54 -1.91 -20.60
N GLU A 103 -2.92 -3.18 -20.57
CA GLU A 103 -3.60 -3.87 -21.70
C GLU A 103 -5.00 -3.27 -21.96
N GLN A 104 -5.68 -2.76 -20.94
CA GLN A 104 -6.94 -2.02 -21.08
C GLN A 104 -6.75 -0.60 -21.62
N GLY A 105 -5.51 -0.15 -21.82
CA GLY A 105 -5.17 1.14 -22.45
C GLY A 105 -4.84 2.26 -21.47
N TYR A 106 -4.82 2.00 -20.16
CA TYR A 106 -4.31 3.01 -19.22
C TYR A 106 -2.84 3.29 -19.50
N GLN A 107 -2.48 4.56 -19.55
CA GLN A 107 -1.09 4.95 -19.69
C GLN A 107 -0.41 4.94 -18.33
N PRO A 108 0.84 4.44 -18.20
CA PRO A 108 1.52 4.30 -16.92
C PRO A 108 1.64 5.63 -16.15
N GLU A 109 1.84 6.75 -16.86
CA GLU A 109 1.86 8.11 -16.29
C GLU A 109 0.51 8.57 -15.73
N ASN A 110 -0.56 7.85 -16.00
CA ASN A 110 -1.91 8.10 -15.50
C ASN A 110 -2.34 7.11 -14.39
N ILE A 111 -1.43 6.27 -13.92
CA ILE A 111 -1.65 5.32 -12.83
C ILE A 111 -0.78 5.70 -11.64
N ALA A 112 -1.37 5.94 -10.48
CA ALA A 112 -0.64 6.07 -9.22
C ALA A 112 -0.96 4.90 -8.29
N LEU A 113 0.03 4.47 -7.49
CA LEU A 113 -0.17 3.43 -6.48
C LEU A 113 -0.29 4.05 -5.10
N ILE A 114 -1.22 3.55 -4.30
CA ILE A 114 -1.33 3.86 -2.87
C ILE A 114 -1.47 2.57 -2.09
N GLY A 115 -0.78 2.47 -0.95
CA GLY A 115 -0.91 1.32 -0.08
C GLY A 115 -0.43 1.60 1.33
N GLU A 116 -1.08 0.95 2.29
CA GLU A 116 -0.74 1.06 3.70
C GLU A 116 -0.15 -0.25 4.25
N SER A 117 0.81 -0.16 5.15
CA SER A 117 1.40 -1.31 5.83
C SER A 117 1.97 -2.35 4.84
N ALA A 118 1.44 -3.57 4.82
CA ALA A 118 1.75 -4.59 3.82
C ALA A 118 1.43 -4.12 2.39
N GLY A 119 0.38 -3.30 2.19
CA GLY A 119 0.07 -2.70 0.90
C GLY A 119 1.14 -1.70 0.45
N GLY A 120 1.69 -0.91 1.36
CA GLY A 120 2.83 -0.05 1.08
C GLY A 120 4.09 -0.82 0.69
N TYR A 121 4.32 -1.98 1.31
CA TYR A 121 5.34 -2.93 0.86
C TYR A 121 5.08 -3.39 -0.57
N TYR A 122 3.85 -3.83 -0.90
CA TYR A 122 3.52 -4.29 -2.24
C TYR A 122 3.68 -3.18 -3.29
N CYS A 123 3.33 -1.93 -3.00
CA CYS A 123 3.58 -0.80 -3.90
C CYS A 123 5.07 -0.65 -4.24
N LEU A 124 5.96 -0.76 -3.23
CA LEU A 124 7.40 -0.69 -3.43
C LEU A 124 7.93 -1.86 -4.26
N VAL A 125 7.57 -3.08 -3.87
CA VAL A 125 8.05 -4.30 -4.55
C VAL A 125 7.52 -4.36 -5.97
N LEU A 126 6.26 -3.98 -6.22
CA LEU A 126 5.70 -3.88 -7.56
C LEU A 126 6.54 -2.91 -8.42
N ALA A 127 6.83 -1.72 -7.93
CA ALA A 127 7.62 -0.75 -8.68
C ALA A 127 9.06 -1.25 -8.94
N GLN A 128 9.70 -1.89 -7.96
CA GLN A 128 11.02 -2.51 -8.15
C GLN A 128 10.96 -3.63 -9.20
N TYR A 129 9.96 -4.51 -9.11
CA TYR A 129 9.76 -5.60 -10.06
C TYR A 129 9.56 -5.08 -11.49
N LEU A 130 8.66 -4.09 -11.66
CA LEU A 130 8.39 -3.49 -12.97
C LEU A 130 9.66 -2.90 -13.59
N ARG A 131 10.43 -2.13 -12.83
CA ARG A 131 11.72 -1.56 -13.27
C ARG A 131 12.70 -2.65 -13.69
N ASP A 132 12.89 -3.67 -12.84
CA ASP A 132 13.90 -4.72 -13.05
C ASP A 132 13.57 -5.60 -14.27
N HIS A 133 12.30 -5.65 -14.65
CA HIS A 133 11.83 -6.38 -15.84
C HIS A 133 11.57 -5.47 -17.05
N GLY A 134 11.95 -4.19 -16.98
CA GLY A 134 11.78 -3.25 -18.09
C GLY A 134 10.32 -2.95 -18.44
N LEU A 135 9.41 -3.10 -17.46
CA LEU A 135 7.99 -2.78 -17.61
C LEU A 135 7.73 -1.30 -17.27
N PRO A 136 6.69 -0.70 -17.87
CA PRO A 136 6.35 0.70 -17.57
C PRO A 136 6.04 0.93 -16.09
N LEU A 137 6.57 2.02 -15.53
CA LEU A 137 6.39 2.39 -14.15
C LEU A 137 5.17 3.31 -13.96
N PRO A 138 4.46 3.25 -12.81
CA PRO A 138 3.39 4.18 -12.49
C PRO A 138 3.92 5.61 -12.29
N ALA A 139 3.01 6.58 -12.31
CA ALA A 139 3.29 8.00 -12.11
C ALA A 139 3.90 8.33 -10.74
N GLY A 140 3.52 7.59 -9.71
CA GLY A 140 4.02 7.81 -8.35
C GLY A 140 3.56 6.76 -7.35
N LEU A 141 4.25 6.70 -6.20
CA LEU A 141 3.98 5.79 -5.09
C LEU A 141 3.59 6.59 -3.85
N CYS A 142 2.41 6.31 -3.32
CA CYS A 142 1.92 6.88 -2.07
C CYS A 142 1.94 5.80 -0.99
N LEU A 143 2.90 5.87 -0.08
CA LEU A 143 3.24 4.80 0.87
C LEU A 143 2.88 5.22 2.29
N VAL A 144 1.94 4.52 2.91
CA VAL A 144 1.55 4.82 4.29
C VAL A 144 2.08 3.71 5.20
N SER A 145 2.95 4.08 6.14
CA SER A 145 3.51 3.12 7.09
C SER A 145 4.06 1.84 6.43
N PRO A 146 4.86 1.92 5.34
CA PRO A 146 5.18 0.74 4.55
C PRO A 146 6.00 -0.29 5.33
N GLY A 147 5.59 -1.56 5.26
CA GLY A 147 6.32 -2.70 5.81
C GLY A 147 7.56 -3.06 4.97
N ALA A 148 8.43 -2.10 4.70
CA ALA A 148 9.51 -2.19 3.72
C ALA A 148 10.75 -2.99 4.18
N ASP A 149 10.72 -3.58 5.36
CA ASP A 149 11.82 -4.37 5.91
C ASP A 149 11.28 -5.59 6.67
N MET A 150 11.57 -6.77 6.17
CA MET A 150 11.21 -8.04 6.82
C MET A 150 12.25 -8.50 7.83
N LYS A 151 13.42 -7.86 7.86
CA LYS A 151 14.38 -8.10 8.93
C LYS A 151 13.77 -7.57 10.21
N MET A 152 13.87 -8.37 11.27
CA MET A 152 13.45 -7.92 12.58
C MET A 152 14.45 -6.87 13.08
N PRO A 153 14.04 -5.62 13.29
CA PRO A 153 14.91 -4.61 13.90
C PRO A 153 15.39 -5.07 15.28
N GLU A 154 16.61 -4.71 15.66
CA GLU A 154 17.16 -5.10 16.97
C GLU A 154 16.32 -4.60 18.16
N ASP A 155 15.68 -3.45 18.03
CA ASP A 155 14.78 -2.89 19.03
C ASP A 155 13.48 -3.68 19.15
N VAL A 156 12.95 -4.22 18.06
CA VAL A 156 11.81 -5.15 18.09
C VAL A 156 12.21 -6.46 18.76
N GLN A 157 13.40 -6.99 18.46
CA GLN A 157 13.90 -8.17 19.14
C GLN A 157 14.11 -7.90 20.64
N LYS A 158 14.68 -6.76 21.02
CA LYS A 158 14.82 -6.37 22.42
C LYS A 158 13.46 -6.19 23.13
N ALA A 159 12.45 -5.67 22.42
CA ALA A 159 11.11 -5.54 22.97
C ALA A 159 10.45 -6.91 23.22
N LEU A 160 10.69 -7.88 22.33
CA LEU A 160 10.24 -9.27 22.52
C LEU A 160 10.98 -9.96 23.66
N ASP A 161 12.29 -9.73 23.78
CA ASP A 161 13.09 -10.29 24.88
C ASP A 161 12.62 -9.72 26.22
N ALA A 162 12.16 -8.47 26.26
CA ALA A 162 11.61 -7.81 27.42
C ALA A 162 10.17 -8.23 27.75
N ASP A 163 9.34 -8.46 26.73
CA ASP A 163 7.95 -8.92 26.85
C ASP A 163 7.62 -9.93 25.73
N PRO A 164 8.00 -11.21 25.95
CA PRO A 164 7.76 -12.28 24.98
C PRO A 164 6.26 -12.64 24.82
N THR A 165 5.39 -12.01 25.61
CA THR A 165 3.94 -12.23 25.53
C THR A 165 3.21 -11.11 24.80
N ASN A 166 3.90 -10.08 24.31
CA ASN A 166 3.30 -8.96 23.60
C ASN A 166 2.55 -9.46 22.36
N PRO A 167 1.21 -9.40 22.35
CA PRO A 167 0.41 -10.04 21.32
C PRO A 167 0.61 -9.40 19.95
N PHE A 168 0.88 -8.10 19.92
CA PHE A 168 1.09 -7.35 18.68
C PHE A 168 2.42 -7.73 18.01
N LEU A 169 3.50 -7.82 18.78
CA LEU A 169 4.80 -8.25 18.27
C LEU A 169 4.76 -9.71 17.82
N LEU A 170 4.10 -10.58 18.60
CA LEU A 170 3.92 -11.99 18.25
C LEU A 170 3.10 -12.14 16.94
N GLN A 171 2.03 -11.38 16.78
CA GLN A 171 1.23 -11.39 15.56
C GLN A 171 2.07 -11.02 14.33
N ASN A 172 2.87 -9.96 14.41
CA ASN A 172 3.75 -9.55 13.31
C ASN A 172 4.78 -10.62 12.95
N ILE A 173 5.35 -11.33 13.94
CA ILE A 173 6.29 -12.43 13.71
C ILE A 173 5.57 -13.58 13.00
N VAL A 174 4.41 -13.98 13.50
CA VAL A 174 3.62 -15.07 12.90
C VAL A 174 3.27 -14.74 11.45
N PHE A 175 2.73 -13.57 11.19
CA PHE A 175 2.34 -13.13 9.85
C PHE A 175 3.52 -13.07 8.90
N SER A 176 4.63 -12.43 9.31
CA SER A 176 5.82 -12.36 8.47
C SER A 176 6.44 -13.74 8.22
N THR A 177 6.32 -14.66 9.18
CA THR A 177 6.82 -16.03 9.01
C THR A 177 5.97 -16.84 8.03
N MET A 178 4.64 -16.70 8.11
CA MET A 178 3.71 -17.32 7.15
C MET A 178 3.94 -16.79 5.75
N TYR A 179 4.10 -15.46 5.61
CA TYR A 179 4.34 -14.83 4.32
C TYR A 179 5.68 -15.21 3.71
N THR A 180 6.75 -15.21 4.49
CA THR A 180 8.10 -15.49 3.97
C THR A 180 8.28 -16.93 3.49
N ASN A 181 7.51 -17.88 4.03
CA ASN A 181 7.50 -19.28 3.60
C ASN A 181 8.91 -19.89 3.41
N GLY A 182 9.82 -19.57 4.30
CA GLY A 182 11.21 -20.06 4.28
C GLY A 182 12.17 -19.31 3.36
N HIS A 183 11.72 -18.29 2.63
CA HIS A 183 12.61 -17.39 1.88
C HIS A 183 13.44 -16.53 2.81
N LYS A 184 14.61 -16.09 2.33
CA LYS A 184 15.48 -15.22 3.12
C LYS A 184 14.88 -13.84 3.26
N ARG A 185 14.88 -13.33 4.51
CA ARG A 185 14.29 -12.02 4.83
C ARG A 185 15.07 -10.82 4.27
N ASP A 186 16.28 -11.03 3.77
CA ASP A 186 17.16 -10.01 3.18
C ASP A 186 17.17 -10.01 1.64
N GLU A 187 16.33 -10.83 1.01
CA GLU A 187 16.13 -10.75 -0.44
C GLU A 187 15.45 -9.42 -0.82
N PRO A 188 15.87 -8.77 -1.92
CA PRO A 188 15.35 -7.44 -2.29
C PRO A 188 13.83 -7.34 -2.39
N TYR A 189 13.15 -8.34 -2.97
CA TYR A 189 11.68 -8.35 -3.05
C TYR A 189 11.01 -8.79 -1.76
N MET A 190 11.74 -9.41 -0.84
CA MET A 190 11.25 -9.72 0.50
C MET A 190 11.39 -8.52 1.43
N SER A 191 12.53 -7.83 1.37
CA SER A 191 12.79 -6.57 2.07
C SER A 191 13.15 -5.51 1.03
N PRO A 192 12.18 -4.75 0.51
CA PRO A 192 12.46 -3.77 -0.55
C PRO A 192 13.51 -2.73 -0.15
N ASN A 193 13.72 -2.48 1.14
CA ASN A 193 14.82 -1.66 1.64
C ASN A 193 16.23 -2.24 1.38
N GLU A 194 16.35 -3.52 1.03
CA GLU A 194 17.61 -4.14 0.62
C GLU A 194 17.83 -4.04 -0.90
N GLY A 195 16.76 -3.84 -1.68
CA GLY A 195 16.81 -3.62 -3.11
C GLY A 195 17.24 -2.20 -3.50
N SER A 196 17.49 -1.93 -4.77
CA SER A 196 17.76 -0.57 -5.26
C SER A 196 16.46 0.21 -5.48
N TYR A 197 16.53 1.52 -5.24
CA TYR A 197 15.47 2.48 -5.53
C TYR A 197 15.75 3.29 -6.79
N GLN A 198 16.95 3.17 -7.36
CA GLN A 198 17.34 3.92 -8.57
C GLN A 198 16.31 3.71 -9.69
N GLY A 199 15.84 4.80 -10.28
CA GLY A 199 14.88 4.79 -11.38
C GLY A 199 13.43 4.54 -10.98
N LEU A 200 13.10 4.43 -9.69
CA LEU A 200 11.72 4.38 -9.24
C LEU A 200 11.02 5.74 -9.39
N PRO A 201 9.69 5.73 -9.53
CA PRO A 201 8.91 6.96 -9.67
C PRO A 201 8.93 7.82 -8.40
N PRO A 202 8.50 9.08 -8.47
CA PRO A 202 8.31 9.92 -7.29
C PRO A 202 7.51 9.23 -6.21
N MET A 203 7.85 9.46 -4.93
CA MET A 203 7.14 8.82 -3.82
C MET A 203 6.89 9.78 -2.66
N PHE A 204 5.75 9.58 -2.02
CA PHE A 204 5.39 10.21 -0.76
C PHE A 204 5.21 9.14 0.30
N ILE A 205 5.92 9.30 1.42
CA ILE A 205 5.88 8.37 2.55
C ILE A 205 5.26 9.08 3.74
N GLN A 206 4.20 8.51 4.28
CA GLN A 206 3.56 8.99 5.50
C GLN A 206 3.66 7.94 6.60
N THR A 207 4.01 8.33 7.82
CA THR A 207 4.11 7.44 8.98
C THR A 207 3.81 8.21 10.26
N GLY A 208 3.62 7.50 11.36
CA GLY A 208 3.51 8.08 12.70
C GLY A 208 4.80 7.93 13.49
N SER A 209 5.05 8.81 14.48
CA SER A 209 6.23 8.68 15.36
C SER A 209 6.10 7.53 16.36
N CYS A 210 4.88 7.01 16.59
CA CYS A 210 4.61 5.82 17.39
C CYS A 210 4.33 4.58 16.53
N ASP A 211 4.73 4.61 15.26
CA ASP A 211 4.53 3.54 14.30
C ASP A 211 5.67 2.53 14.36
N PHE A 212 5.36 1.24 14.43
CA PHE A 212 6.38 0.19 14.38
C PHE A 212 7.07 0.06 13.02
N CYS A 213 6.49 0.62 11.95
CA CYS A 213 7.12 0.74 10.63
C CYS A 213 7.93 2.05 10.47
N LEU A 214 8.08 2.87 11.51
CA LEU A 214 8.79 4.15 11.43
C LEU A 214 10.21 3.98 10.88
N GLU A 215 11.01 3.08 11.46
CA GLU A 215 12.39 2.86 11.03
C GLU A 215 12.48 2.34 9.59
N ALA A 216 11.58 1.44 9.20
CA ALA A 216 11.50 0.98 7.80
C ALA A 216 11.15 2.12 6.84
N SER A 217 10.23 3.00 7.23
CA SER A 217 9.84 4.19 6.47
C SER A 217 10.97 5.21 6.34
N LEU A 218 11.69 5.47 7.43
CA LEU A 218 12.86 6.37 7.44
C LEU A 218 14.00 5.81 6.57
N LYS A 219 14.28 4.51 6.65
CA LYS A 219 15.29 3.84 5.81
C LYS A 219 14.89 3.92 4.33
N CYS A 220 13.63 3.67 4.01
CA CYS A 220 13.08 3.82 2.67
C CYS A 220 13.33 5.23 2.11
N ALA A 221 12.93 6.28 2.84
CA ALA A 221 13.10 7.66 2.39
C ALA A 221 14.57 8.06 2.20
N ARG A 222 15.43 7.71 3.16
CA ARG A 222 16.88 8.00 3.07
C ARG A 222 17.52 7.33 1.86
N LYS A 223 17.18 6.05 1.62
CA LYS A 223 17.73 5.28 0.50
C LYS A 223 17.21 5.79 -0.83
N ALA A 224 15.91 6.05 -0.95
CA ALA A 224 15.30 6.63 -2.14
C ALA A 224 15.97 7.97 -2.51
N SER A 225 16.11 8.87 -1.55
CA SER A 225 16.80 10.14 -1.75
C SER A 225 18.27 9.98 -2.16
N ALA A 226 19.00 9.08 -1.50
CA ALA A 226 20.41 8.82 -1.82
C ALA A 226 20.60 8.22 -3.23
N GLU A 227 19.61 7.51 -3.75
CA GLU A 227 19.60 6.91 -5.08
C GLU A 227 18.91 7.81 -6.14
N GLY A 228 18.61 9.08 -5.80
CA GLY A 228 18.15 10.09 -6.74
C GLY A 228 16.64 10.06 -7.04
N VAL A 229 15.85 9.39 -6.23
CA VAL A 229 14.38 9.39 -6.34
C VAL A 229 13.82 10.66 -5.68
N ASP A 230 12.86 11.31 -6.35
CA ASP A 230 12.07 12.40 -5.72
C ASP A 230 11.19 11.79 -4.63
N VAL A 231 11.57 12.00 -3.37
CA VAL A 231 10.88 11.44 -2.22
C VAL A 231 10.62 12.51 -1.17
N ALA A 232 9.38 12.56 -0.68
CA ALA A 232 9.00 13.29 0.51
C ALA A 232 8.56 12.31 1.60
N LEU A 233 8.96 12.57 2.84
CA LEU A 233 8.50 11.81 4.01
C LEU A 233 7.93 12.77 5.04
N HIS A 234 6.75 12.45 5.56
CA HIS A 234 6.17 13.12 6.72
C HIS A 234 5.90 12.11 7.84
N SER A 235 6.55 12.32 8.98
CA SER A 235 6.29 11.58 10.21
C SER A 235 5.45 12.45 11.16
N TRP A 236 4.23 12.00 11.46
CA TRP A 236 3.30 12.70 12.33
C TRP A 236 3.58 12.38 13.80
N GLU A 237 3.73 13.42 14.61
CA GLU A 237 4.07 13.27 16.02
C GLU A 237 2.94 12.60 16.80
N PHE A 238 3.28 11.62 17.63
CA PHE A 238 2.38 10.78 18.44
C PHE A 238 1.34 9.95 17.68
N MET A 239 1.41 9.90 16.34
CA MET A 239 0.48 9.09 15.56
C MET A 239 0.93 7.63 15.51
N PRO A 240 -0.02 6.68 15.61
CA PRO A 240 0.25 5.25 15.51
C PRO A 240 0.33 4.77 14.07
N HIS A 241 0.49 3.46 13.90
CA HIS A 241 0.48 2.77 12.60
C HIS A 241 -0.81 3.06 11.82
N VAL A 242 -0.67 3.44 10.53
CA VAL A 242 -1.74 3.77 9.58
C VAL A 242 -2.80 4.73 10.12
N PHE A 243 -2.36 5.74 10.84
CA PHE A 243 -3.24 6.68 11.56
C PHE A 243 -4.27 7.38 10.68
N PHE A 244 -4.02 7.52 9.38
CA PHE A 244 -4.96 8.15 8.43
C PHE A 244 -6.31 7.42 8.33
N LEU A 245 -6.40 6.18 8.85
CA LEU A 245 -7.65 5.41 8.94
C LEU A 245 -8.45 5.71 10.21
N LEU A 246 -7.89 6.46 11.14
CA LEU A 246 -8.57 6.79 12.40
C LEU A 246 -9.64 7.87 12.16
N HIS A 247 -10.89 7.55 12.53
CA HIS A 247 -11.98 8.49 12.35
C HIS A 247 -12.04 9.52 13.47
N GLY A 248 -12.41 10.75 13.09
CA GLY A 248 -12.72 11.82 14.04
C GLY A 248 -11.51 12.45 14.71
N ILE A 249 -10.30 12.23 14.18
CA ILE A 249 -9.11 12.94 14.62
C ILE A 249 -8.59 13.88 13.52
N PRO A 250 -8.25 15.13 13.87
CA PRO A 250 -7.81 16.13 12.89
C PRO A 250 -6.55 15.72 12.13
N GLU A 251 -5.65 14.98 12.79
CA GLU A 251 -4.40 14.49 12.21
C GLU A 251 -4.66 13.49 11.08
N ALA A 252 -5.65 12.61 11.22
CA ALA A 252 -6.01 11.66 10.17
C ALA A 252 -6.55 12.37 8.93
N GLU A 253 -7.46 13.34 9.12
CA GLU A 253 -7.99 14.15 8.02
C GLU A 253 -6.89 14.98 7.34
N ALA A 254 -5.95 15.53 8.12
CA ALA A 254 -4.82 16.28 7.57
C ALA A 254 -3.87 15.34 6.80
N GLY A 255 -3.63 14.15 7.32
CA GLY A 255 -2.86 13.09 6.65
C GLY A 255 -3.49 12.68 5.32
N GLN A 256 -4.81 12.46 5.29
CA GLN A 256 -5.54 12.15 4.04
C GLN A 256 -5.41 13.28 3.00
N ARG A 257 -5.44 14.54 3.44
CA ARG A 257 -5.22 15.70 2.53
C ARG A 257 -3.83 15.70 1.91
N GLU A 258 -2.79 15.36 2.67
CA GLU A 258 -1.43 15.25 2.12
C GLU A 258 -1.31 14.15 1.07
N LEU A 259 -1.90 12.97 1.35
CA LEU A 259 -1.94 11.86 0.41
C LEU A 259 -2.68 12.27 -0.89
N ALA A 260 -3.82 12.95 -0.76
CA ALA A 260 -4.59 13.45 -1.90
C ALA A 260 -3.81 14.49 -2.72
N VAL A 261 -3.09 15.41 -2.07
CA VAL A 261 -2.24 16.41 -2.75
C VAL A 261 -1.13 15.75 -3.57
N PHE A 262 -0.47 14.74 -3.00
CA PHE A 262 0.56 14.00 -3.74
C PHE A 262 -0.02 13.26 -4.93
N LEU A 263 -1.12 12.52 -4.75
CA LEU A 263 -1.77 11.77 -5.83
C LEU A 263 -2.22 12.68 -6.98
N LYS A 264 -2.77 13.86 -6.68
CA LYS A 264 -3.08 14.87 -7.70
C LYS A 264 -1.83 15.33 -8.43
N LYS A 265 -0.78 15.71 -7.69
CA LYS A 265 0.48 16.21 -8.27
C LYS A 265 1.08 15.24 -9.29
N VAL A 266 1.04 13.93 -9.03
CA VAL A 266 1.66 12.94 -9.93
C VAL A 266 0.75 12.51 -11.08
N LEU A 267 -0.56 12.76 -10.98
CA LEU A 267 -1.53 12.41 -12.01
C LEU A 267 -1.95 13.61 -12.88
N GLU A 268 -1.61 14.84 -12.53
CA GLU A 268 -1.85 16.05 -13.35
C GLU A 268 -0.76 16.22 -14.41
#